data_0a64beb6c67c5bab89e4eea7ab6f2f8e
#
_entry.id   0a64beb6c67c5bab89e4eea7ab6f2f8e
#
_cell.length_a   1.000
_cell.length_b   1.000
_cell.length_c   1.000
_cell.angle_alpha   90.00
_cell.angle_beta   90.00
_cell.angle_gamma   90.00
#
_symmetry.space_group_name_H-M   'P 1'
#
loop_
_entity.id
_entity.type
_entity.pdbx_description
1 polymer ?
#
loop_
_entity_poly.entity_id
_entity_poly.type
_entity_poly.pdbx_seq_one_letter_code
_entity_poly.pdbx_strand_id
1 'polypeptide(L)'
;MNILFVCTGNTCRSAMAAAIMDKIAVENDLDVFIESAGIFAEDGQGASENAIKALMKYGIDLSGHRTQPVTEDLIKQCDLILTMTEGHKQILEPLAKGKVYTLLEYAGSSGDISDPYGGDLEDR
;
A
#
# COMPACT_ATOMS: atom_id res chain seq x y z
N MET A 1 3.96 10.73 -12.13
CA MET A 1 4.65 10.19 -10.96
C MET A 1 4.05 8.86 -10.57
N ASN A 2 4.89 7.86 -10.38
CA ASN A 2 4.44 6.52 -10.00
C ASN A 2 4.70 6.28 -8.51
N ILE A 3 3.64 5.96 -7.77
CA ILE A 3 3.70 5.74 -6.32
C ILE A 3 3.32 4.28 -6.02
N LEU A 4 4.15 3.60 -5.24
CA LEU A 4 3.93 2.22 -4.84
C LEU A 4 3.71 2.13 -3.34
N PHE A 5 2.61 1.52 -2.93
CA PHE A 5 2.35 1.22 -1.52
C PHE A 5 2.71 -0.24 -1.25
N VAL A 6 3.47 -0.49 -0.19
CA VAL A 6 3.99 -1.82 0.12
C VAL A 6 3.65 -2.26 1.53
N CYS A 7 3.16 -3.49 1.64
CA CYS A 7 3.00 -4.18 2.92
C CYS A 7 3.49 -5.62 2.76
N THR A 8 3.09 -6.53 3.64
CA THR A 8 3.54 -7.91 3.57
C THR A 8 2.81 -8.69 2.47
N GLY A 9 1.49 -8.81 2.56
CA GLY A 9 0.70 -9.68 1.68
C GLY A 9 -0.04 -8.99 0.56
N ASN A 10 -0.10 -7.65 0.56
CA ASN A 10 -0.84 -6.86 -0.42
C ASN A 10 -2.35 -7.17 -0.47
N THR A 11 -2.88 -7.70 0.62
CA THR A 11 -4.32 -8.03 0.71
C THR A 11 -5.12 -7.04 1.53
N CYS A 12 -4.48 -6.21 2.32
CA CYS A 12 -5.16 -5.30 3.24
C CYS A 12 -4.54 -3.90 3.24
N ARG A 13 -3.48 -3.69 4.03
CA ARG A 13 -2.94 -2.34 4.28
C ARG A 13 -2.55 -1.58 3.02
N SER A 14 -1.68 -2.15 2.19
CA SER A 14 -1.23 -1.45 0.98
C SER A 14 -2.34 -1.35 -0.07
N ALA A 15 -3.20 -2.37 -0.16
CA ALA A 15 -4.33 -2.35 -1.07
C ALA A 15 -5.31 -1.24 -0.71
N MET A 16 -5.62 -1.09 0.58
CA MET A 16 -6.50 -0.02 1.06
C MET A 16 -5.89 1.36 0.85
N ALA A 17 -4.61 1.52 1.20
CA ALA A 17 -3.92 2.79 1.04
C ALA A 17 -3.89 3.23 -0.42
N ALA A 18 -3.59 2.30 -1.33
CA ALA A 18 -3.55 2.60 -2.75
C ALA A 18 -4.93 3.00 -3.29
N ALA A 19 -5.98 2.29 -2.87
CA ALA A 19 -7.35 2.60 -3.32
C ALA A 19 -7.82 3.96 -2.81
N ILE A 20 -7.52 4.29 -1.57
CA ILE A 20 -7.86 5.60 -1.00
C ILE A 20 -7.10 6.71 -1.73
N MET A 21 -5.81 6.53 -1.96
CA MET A 21 -5.02 7.53 -2.66
C MET A 21 -5.48 7.71 -4.11
N ASP A 22 -5.84 6.61 -4.76
CA ASP A 22 -6.34 6.67 -6.13
C ASP A 22 -7.63 7.49 -6.22
N LYS A 23 -8.52 7.30 -5.26
CA LYS A 23 -9.75 8.09 -5.18
C LYS A 23 -9.44 9.57 -4.97
N ILE A 24 -8.54 9.89 -4.04
CA ILE A 24 -8.11 11.27 -3.79
C ILE A 24 -7.50 11.88 -5.04
N ALA A 25 -6.67 11.12 -5.74
CA ALA A 25 -6.02 11.61 -6.95
C ALA A 25 -7.03 11.94 -8.05
N VAL A 26 -8.02 11.08 -8.23
CA VAL A 26 -9.08 11.32 -9.22
C VAL A 26 -9.92 12.53 -8.85
N GLU A 27 -10.31 12.67 -7.59
CA GLU A 27 -11.12 13.78 -7.12
C GLU A 27 -10.40 15.13 -7.21
N ASN A 28 -9.07 15.11 -7.12
CA ASN A 28 -8.25 16.33 -7.16
C ASN A 28 -7.50 16.50 -8.47
N ASP A 29 -7.78 15.67 -9.44
CA ASP A 29 -7.17 15.74 -10.79
C ASP A 29 -5.64 15.71 -10.73
N LEU A 30 -5.10 14.82 -9.90
CA LEU A 30 -3.65 14.66 -9.75
C LEU A 30 -3.11 13.68 -10.79
N ASP A 31 -1.97 14.03 -11.39
CA ASP A 31 -1.32 13.20 -12.39
C ASP A 31 -0.35 12.21 -11.73
N VAL A 32 -0.92 11.19 -11.11
CA VAL A 32 -0.16 10.14 -10.43
C VAL A 32 -0.71 8.76 -10.80
N PHE A 33 0.19 7.78 -10.89
CA PHE A 33 -0.17 6.37 -11.03
C PHE A 33 0.08 5.67 -9.72
N ILE A 34 -0.93 4.99 -9.22
CA ILE A 34 -0.91 4.37 -7.90
C ILE A 34 -0.93 2.85 -8.05
N GLU A 35 0.02 2.19 -7.42
CA GLU A 35 0.05 0.73 -7.37
C GLU A 35 0.30 0.27 -5.95
N SER A 36 0.05 -1.02 -5.68
CA SER A 36 0.37 -1.65 -4.42
C SER A 36 0.98 -3.00 -4.65
N ALA A 37 1.83 -3.44 -3.72
CA ALA A 37 2.50 -4.73 -3.79
C ALA A 37 2.82 -5.23 -2.38
N GLY A 38 3.20 -6.49 -2.27
CA GLY A 38 3.60 -7.08 -1.00
C GLY A 38 4.95 -7.76 -1.10
N ILE A 39 5.73 -7.67 -0.03
CA ILE A 39 7.06 -8.29 0.01
C ILE A 39 6.96 -9.81 -0.11
N PHE A 40 5.93 -10.40 0.50
CA PHE A 40 5.65 -11.83 0.43
C PHE A 40 4.30 -12.14 -0.20
N ALA A 41 3.83 -11.26 -1.09
CA ALA A 41 2.54 -11.46 -1.74
C ALA A 41 2.63 -12.55 -2.82
N GLU A 42 1.55 -13.31 -2.95
CA GLU A 42 1.34 -14.15 -4.12
C GLU A 42 0.68 -13.31 -5.20
N ASP A 43 0.86 -13.70 -6.44
CA ASP A 43 0.29 -12.98 -7.57
C ASP A 43 -1.17 -13.36 -7.77
N GLY A 44 -2.02 -12.37 -8.00
CA GLY A 44 -3.39 -12.59 -8.45
C GLY A 44 -4.45 -12.88 -7.40
N GLN A 45 -4.15 -12.74 -6.11
CA GLN A 45 -5.15 -12.95 -5.06
C GLN A 45 -5.98 -11.68 -4.84
N GLY A 46 -7.21 -11.85 -4.36
CA GLY A 46 -8.08 -10.72 -4.05
C GLY A 46 -7.71 -10.06 -2.72
N ALA A 47 -8.31 -8.89 -2.46
CA ALA A 47 -8.19 -8.23 -1.17
C ALA A 47 -8.92 -9.02 -0.08
N SER A 48 -8.51 -8.82 1.17
CA SER A 48 -9.19 -9.48 2.29
C SER A 48 -10.64 -8.98 2.39
N GLU A 49 -11.51 -9.84 2.93
CA GLU A 49 -12.92 -9.49 3.13
C GLU A 49 -13.08 -8.25 4.00
N ASN A 50 -12.28 -8.17 5.06
CA ASN A 50 -12.35 -7.01 5.96
C ASN A 50 -11.94 -5.72 5.28
N ALA A 51 -10.94 -5.75 4.41
CA ALA A 51 -10.53 -4.59 3.65
C ALA A 51 -11.62 -4.15 2.68
N ILE A 52 -12.24 -5.10 1.97
CA ILE A 52 -13.34 -4.81 1.05
C ILE A 52 -14.50 -4.14 1.81
N LYS A 53 -14.90 -4.71 2.94
CA LYS A 53 -15.99 -4.16 3.75
C LYS A 53 -15.66 -2.78 4.31
N ALA A 54 -14.42 -2.59 4.77
CA ALA A 54 -14.02 -1.31 5.35
C ALA A 54 -14.11 -0.17 4.32
N LEU A 55 -13.65 -0.40 3.10
CA LEU A 55 -13.64 0.64 2.07
C LEU A 55 -15.01 0.83 1.41
N MET A 56 -15.87 -0.20 1.42
CA MET A 56 -17.21 -0.07 0.86
C MET A 56 -18.02 1.02 1.59
N LYS A 57 -17.75 1.22 2.88
CA LYS A 57 -18.40 2.28 3.66
C LYS A 57 -18.10 3.68 3.13
N TYR A 58 -16.99 3.83 2.41
CA TYR A 58 -16.55 5.10 1.82
C TYR A 58 -16.80 5.15 0.32
N GLY A 59 -17.57 4.20 -0.20
CA GLY A 59 -17.86 4.17 -1.63
C GLY A 59 -16.72 3.70 -2.50
N ILE A 60 -15.74 3.02 -1.91
CA ILE A 60 -14.59 2.48 -2.64
C ILE A 60 -14.74 0.98 -2.78
N ASP A 61 -14.75 0.51 -4.02
CA ASP A 61 -14.87 -0.92 -4.33
C ASP A 61 -13.49 -1.53 -4.49
N LEU A 62 -13.09 -2.36 -3.51
CA LEU A 62 -11.81 -3.04 -3.52
C LEU A 62 -11.90 -4.47 -4.07
N SER A 63 -13.08 -4.89 -4.51
CA SER A 63 -13.30 -6.27 -4.97
C SER A 63 -12.50 -6.64 -6.21
N GLY A 64 -12.10 -5.65 -7.00
CA GLY A 64 -11.29 -5.87 -8.21
C GLY A 64 -9.79 -5.94 -7.97
N HIS A 65 -9.35 -5.69 -6.74
CA HIS A 65 -7.93 -5.71 -6.41
C HIS A 65 -7.32 -7.10 -6.63
N ARG A 66 -6.10 -7.13 -7.16
CA ARG A 66 -5.30 -8.36 -7.26
C ARG A 66 -3.93 -8.10 -6.69
N THR A 67 -3.46 -9.03 -5.86
CA THR A 67 -2.15 -8.92 -5.22
C THR A 67 -1.02 -9.10 -6.22
N GLN A 68 0.11 -8.46 -5.94
CA GLN A 68 1.33 -8.68 -6.70
C GLN A 68 2.55 -8.60 -5.78
N PRO A 69 3.59 -9.39 -6.04
CA PRO A 69 4.82 -9.28 -5.28
C PRO A 69 5.63 -8.06 -5.71
N VAL A 70 6.49 -7.58 -4.82
CA VAL A 70 7.46 -6.55 -5.16
C VAL A 70 8.54 -7.18 -6.06
N THR A 71 8.83 -6.53 -7.18
CA THR A 71 9.87 -6.97 -8.11
C THR A 71 10.84 -5.82 -8.37
N GLU A 72 12.04 -6.16 -8.88
CA GLU A 72 13.02 -5.13 -9.25
C GLU A 72 12.46 -4.18 -10.32
N ASP A 73 11.74 -4.72 -11.29
CA ASP A 73 11.14 -3.90 -12.35
C ASP A 73 10.14 -2.92 -11.78
N LEU A 74 9.31 -3.37 -10.84
CA LEU A 74 8.33 -2.51 -10.19
C LEU A 74 9.02 -1.40 -9.40
N ILE A 75 10.08 -1.74 -8.67
CA ILE A 75 10.87 -0.76 -7.92
C ILE A 75 11.45 0.30 -8.85
N LYS A 76 11.99 -0.11 -9.98
CA LYS A 76 12.59 0.81 -10.94
C LYS A 76 11.58 1.75 -11.57
N GLN A 77 10.37 1.28 -11.81
CA GLN A 77 9.30 2.09 -12.41
C GLN A 77 8.72 3.13 -11.47
N CYS A 78 8.87 2.94 -10.17
CA CYS A 78 8.25 3.82 -9.17
C CYS A 78 9.16 4.96 -8.78
N ASP A 79 8.58 6.15 -8.63
CA ASP A 79 9.29 7.35 -8.19
C ASP A 79 9.29 7.47 -6.68
N LEU A 80 8.28 6.91 -6.03
CA LEU A 80 8.10 6.98 -4.58
C LEU A 80 7.54 5.65 -4.10
N ILE A 81 8.13 5.09 -3.04
CA ILE A 81 7.67 3.86 -2.42
C ILE A 81 7.32 4.16 -0.97
N LEU A 82 6.06 3.88 -0.61
CA LEU A 82 5.55 4.13 0.72
C LEU A 82 5.22 2.81 1.39
N THR A 83 5.92 2.50 2.47
CA THR A 83 5.75 1.23 3.19
C THR A 83 4.85 1.41 4.40
N MET A 84 4.20 0.33 4.81
CA MET A 84 3.29 0.37 5.95
C MET A 84 4.03 0.30 7.27
N THR A 85 5.25 -0.26 7.29
CA THR A 85 6.06 -0.38 8.52
C THR A 85 7.52 -0.05 8.25
N GLU A 86 8.25 0.22 9.32
CA GLU A 86 9.70 0.38 9.26
C GLU A 86 10.40 -0.89 8.79
N GLY A 87 9.87 -2.06 9.17
CA GLY A 87 10.41 -3.33 8.71
C GLY A 87 10.37 -3.48 7.20
N HIS A 88 9.28 -3.09 6.58
CA HIS A 88 9.16 -3.10 5.12
C HIS A 88 10.16 -2.13 4.48
N LYS A 89 10.31 -0.95 5.07
CA LYS A 89 11.26 0.04 4.58
C LYS A 89 12.70 -0.47 4.64
N GLN A 90 13.08 -1.11 5.75
CA GLN A 90 14.42 -1.64 5.92
C GLN A 90 14.77 -2.69 4.86
N ILE A 91 13.79 -3.48 4.46
CA ILE A 91 13.98 -4.50 3.42
C ILE A 91 14.19 -3.85 2.05
N LEU A 92 13.43 -2.81 1.73
CA LEU A 92 13.44 -2.21 0.40
C LEU A 92 14.50 -1.12 0.20
N GLU A 93 14.90 -0.45 1.26
CA GLU A 93 15.82 0.70 1.14
C GLU A 93 17.13 0.38 0.43
N PRO A 94 17.78 -0.77 0.68
CA PRO A 94 19.02 -1.10 -0.06
C PRO A 94 18.80 -1.24 -1.57
N LEU A 95 17.58 -1.57 -2.00
CA LEU A 95 17.24 -1.78 -3.41
C LEU A 95 16.74 -0.51 -4.09
N ALA A 96 16.34 0.49 -3.32
CA ALA A 96 15.67 1.68 -3.85
C ALA A 96 16.03 2.92 -3.03
N LYS A 97 17.31 3.17 -2.84
CA LYS A 97 17.80 4.28 -2.01
C LYS A 97 17.26 5.61 -2.45
N GLY A 98 16.83 6.40 -1.48
CA GLY A 98 16.39 7.78 -1.72
C GLY A 98 14.94 7.93 -2.12
N LYS A 99 14.20 6.83 -2.25
CA LYS A 99 12.78 6.94 -2.62
C LYS A 99 11.84 6.06 -1.77
N VAL A 100 12.35 5.46 -0.70
CA VAL A 100 11.56 4.62 0.20
C VAL A 100 11.32 5.35 1.52
N TYR A 101 10.06 5.47 1.91
CA TYR A 101 9.64 6.08 3.17
C TYR A 101 8.53 5.24 3.76
N THR A 102 8.35 5.27 5.08
CA THR A 102 7.09 4.74 5.62
C THR A 102 5.98 5.74 5.29
N LEU A 103 4.76 5.26 5.19
CA LEU A 103 3.62 6.14 4.93
C LEU A 103 3.48 7.19 6.03
N LEU A 104 3.62 6.79 7.29
CA LEU A 104 3.50 7.73 8.42
C LEU A 104 4.62 8.76 8.44
N GLU A 105 5.87 8.35 8.17
CA GLU A 105 7.00 9.28 8.11
C GLU A 105 6.81 10.31 6.98
N TYR A 106 6.33 9.87 5.84
CA TYR A 106 6.07 10.75 4.69
C TYR A 106 4.94 11.74 5.00
N ALA A 107 3.98 11.32 5.83
CA ALA A 107 2.87 12.18 6.26
C ALA A 107 3.23 13.10 7.44
N GLY A 108 4.49 13.06 7.90
CA GLY A 108 4.95 13.90 9.02
C GLY A 108 4.72 13.29 10.39
N SER A 109 4.48 12.00 10.45
CA SER A 109 4.29 11.26 11.70
C SER A 109 5.38 10.21 11.86
N SER A 110 5.19 9.22 12.73
CA SER A 110 6.15 8.14 12.95
C SER A 110 5.42 6.88 13.40
N GLY A 111 6.13 5.74 13.37
CA GLY A 111 5.59 4.46 13.76
C GLY A 111 5.14 3.63 12.57
N ASP A 112 4.40 2.60 12.86
CA ASP A 112 3.93 1.63 11.87
C ASP A 112 2.41 1.65 11.77
N ILE A 113 1.90 1.29 10.59
CA ILE A 113 0.47 1.05 10.42
C ILE A 113 0.20 -0.38 10.88
N SER A 114 -0.71 -0.53 11.85
CA SER A 114 -1.02 -1.81 12.46
C SER A 114 -1.51 -2.84 11.46
N ASP A 115 -1.05 -4.09 11.65
CA ASP A 115 -1.53 -5.21 10.84
C ASP A 115 -2.95 -5.57 11.30
N PRO A 116 -3.95 -5.46 10.45
CA PRO A 116 -5.32 -5.78 10.82
C PRO A 116 -5.54 -7.25 11.15
N TYR A 117 -4.64 -8.13 10.75
CA TYR A 117 -4.72 -9.54 11.11
C TYR A 117 -4.21 -9.81 12.52
N GLY A 118 -3.35 -8.94 13.05
CA GLY A 118 -2.80 -9.09 14.38
C GLY A 118 -3.49 -8.26 15.45
N GLY A 119 -4.48 -7.45 15.09
CA GLY A 119 -5.15 -6.53 15.98
C GLY A 119 -6.65 -6.74 16.07
N ASP A 120 -7.30 -6.00 16.95
CA ASP A 120 -8.75 -5.96 17.05
C ASP A 120 -9.33 -5.17 15.90
N LEU A 121 -10.66 -5.34 15.66
CA LEU A 121 -11.35 -4.58 14.62
C LEU A 121 -11.21 -3.07 14.78
N GLU A 122 -11.05 -2.62 16.01
CA GLU A 122 -10.92 -1.19 16.31
C GLU A 122 -9.58 -0.61 15.86
N ASP A 123 -8.58 -1.46 15.65
CA ASP A 123 -7.25 -1.07 15.20
C ASP A 123 -7.16 -0.91 13.68
N ARG A 124 -8.25 -1.10 12.99
CA ARG A 124 -8.28 -1.15 11.53
C ARG A 124 -8.84 0.11 10.89
#